data_89373cf77647c0bde667b24d903d4a48
#
_entry.id   89373cf77647c0bde667b24d903d4a48
#
_cell.length_a   1.000
_cell.length_b   1.000
_cell.length_c   1.000
_cell.angle_alpha   90.00
_cell.angle_beta   90.00
_cell.angle_gamma   90.00
#
_symmetry.space_group_name_H-M   'P 1'
#
loop_
_entity.id
_entity.type
_entity.pdbx_description
1 polymer ?
#
loop_
_entity_poly.entity_id
_entity_poly.type
_entity_poly.pdbx_seq_one_letter_code
_entity_poly.pdbx_strand_id
1 'polypeptide(L)'
;MITGSLQKKKGLYYAVLNIYDDYGNRKPKWIPTGYKIKGNKKKAEEKLEQLKIEYDKQSKIQLRDPDVYEKYNNILFCDYMVDWLEKQKGKVEKTTYIGYEQVIKSRLYKYFKATKIKLTELKPKHIQDFFDLLFAEGLSANTVKHYRANISKALKSAVILELIDSNPATKLEPIKVKEYTANYYTQDELLNLMELIKSTTIELPVIIAGIYGLRREEVIGIKWDAIDFKDKTLTIRHTVGRGKIDGVTQFIFKDRAKSDSGYRTLPLFDFIADLLKKYKDKYEENKKFFGNTYINDYKDYVCLMENGDLMKPGYLTQTFSQVLDDNKLRHIRLHDLRHSCGTLLVRNGVPIKDIQIWLGHSNFQTTLRYAHADIEDKRISANVINDKLALDTKKEQITKVAV
;
A
#
# COMPACT_ATOMS: atom_id res chain seq x y z
N MET A 1 30.03 22.32 -3.95
CA MET A 1 29.98 23.51 -3.03
C MET A 1 31.08 24.46 -3.38
N ILE A 2 30.75 25.71 -3.76
CA ILE A 2 31.77 26.72 -4.12
C ILE A 2 32.54 27.16 -2.85
N THR A 3 33.85 27.13 -2.92
CA THR A 3 34.73 27.63 -1.85
C THR A 3 35.11 29.08 -2.12
N GLY A 4 35.47 29.82 -1.08
CA GLY A 4 35.89 31.21 -1.22
C GLY A 4 36.42 31.78 0.07
N SER A 5 37.13 32.91 -0.05
CA SER A 5 37.74 33.60 1.07
C SER A 5 37.54 35.11 0.98
N LEU A 6 37.67 35.80 2.12
CA LEU A 6 37.72 37.25 2.14
C LEU A 6 39.16 37.76 1.88
N GLN A 7 39.26 38.72 0.98
CA GLN A 7 40.52 39.43 0.69
C GLN A 7 40.34 40.93 0.91
N LYS A 8 41.41 41.61 1.27
CA LYS A 8 41.44 43.06 1.47
C LYS A 8 42.02 43.72 0.24
N LYS A 9 41.32 44.64 -0.40
CA LYS A 9 41.77 45.37 -1.56
C LYS A 9 41.13 46.77 -1.59
N LYS A 10 41.91 47.81 -1.86
CA LYS A 10 41.47 49.20 -1.99
C LYS A 10 40.59 49.67 -0.83
N GLY A 11 40.91 49.32 0.42
CA GLY A 11 40.17 49.72 1.62
C GLY A 11 38.85 49.01 1.89
N LEU A 12 38.49 48.01 1.07
CA LEU A 12 37.29 47.21 1.15
C LEU A 12 37.58 45.73 1.32
N TYR A 13 36.63 44.98 1.85
CA TYR A 13 36.58 43.51 1.76
C TYR A 13 36.03 43.06 0.40
N TYR A 14 36.68 42.08 -0.18
CA TYR A 14 36.23 41.36 -1.38
C TYR A 14 36.01 39.89 -1.07
N ALA A 15 34.91 39.35 -1.53
CA ALA A 15 34.67 37.91 -1.58
C ALA A 15 35.38 37.36 -2.83
N VAL A 16 36.28 36.42 -2.64
CA VAL A 16 36.98 35.73 -3.73
C VAL A 16 36.44 34.31 -3.79
N LEU A 17 35.60 34.04 -4.79
CA LEU A 17 35.01 32.73 -4.99
C LEU A 17 35.86 31.91 -5.94
N ASN A 18 36.11 30.64 -5.61
CA ASN A 18 36.78 29.69 -6.46
C ASN A 18 35.76 29.07 -7.45
N ILE A 19 35.72 29.62 -8.65
CA ILE A 19 34.92 29.12 -9.76
C ILE A 19 35.82 28.30 -10.66
N TYR A 20 35.30 27.23 -11.24
CA TYR A 20 36.02 26.38 -12.18
C TYR A 20 35.35 26.52 -13.56
N ASP A 21 36.17 26.53 -14.61
CA ASP A 21 35.67 26.49 -16.01
C ASP A 21 35.34 25.07 -16.43
N ASP A 22 34.79 24.91 -17.65
CA ASP A 22 34.34 23.63 -18.23
C ASP A 22 35.50 22.60 -18.37
N TYR A 23 36.77 23.04 -18.26
CA TYR A 23 37.96 22.21 -18.30
C TYR A 23 38.51 21.89 -16.89
N GLY A 24 37.84 22.33 -15.83
CA GLY A 24 38.27 22.11 -14.45
C GLY A 24 39.35 23.08 -13.95
N ASN A 25 39.70 24.14 -14.70
CA ASN A 25 40.67 25.12 -14.29
C ASN A 25 40.06 26.14 -13.34
N ARG A 26 40.75 26.44 -12.24
CA ARG A 26 40.31 27.41 -11.25
C ARG A 26 40.38 28.85 -11.79
N LYS A 27 39.23 29.56 -11.83
CA LYS A 27 39.11 30.99 -12.16
C LYS A 27 38.54 31.75 -10.97
N PRO A 28 39.37 32.38 -10.12
CA PRO A 28 38.91 33.12 -8.94
C PRO A 28 38.13 34.36 -9.36
N LYS A 29 36.86 34.48 -8.87
CA LYS A 29 36.02 35.63 -9.13
C LYS A 29 36.01 36.56 -7.92
N TRP A 30 36.41 37.81 -8.12
CA TRP A 30 36.51 38.82 -7.09
C TRP A 30 35.25 39.69 -7.08
N ILE A 31 34.51 39.69 -5.97
CA ILE A 31 33.24 40.42 -5.83
C ILE A 31 33.39 41.39 -4.65
N PRO A 32 33.22 42.71 -4.83
CA PRO A 32 33.23 43.64 -3.73
C PRO A 32 32.06 43.40 -2.79
N THR A 33 32.35 43.28 -1.48
CA THR A 33 31.29 43.09 -0.48
C THR A 33 30.57 44.38 -0.12
N GLY A 34 31.11 45.54 -0.50
CA GLY A 34 30.61 46.87 -0.12
C GLY A 34 31.07 47.33 1.28
N TYR A 35 31.77 46.46 2.05
CA TYR A 35 32.17 46.77 3.43
C TYR A 35 33.59 47.25 3.53
N LYS A 36 33.82 48.40 4.23
CA LYS A 36 35.14 48.92 4.59
C LYS A 36 35.83 48.00 5.60
N ILE A 37 37.18 47.93 5.56
CA ILE A 37 37.98 46.97 6.36
C ILE A 37 37.81 47.22 7.87
N LYS A 38 37.73 48.48 8.32
CA LYS A 38 37.65 48.81 9.76
C LYS A 38 36.27 48.49 10.33
N GLY A 39 36.19 47.54 11.28
CA GLY A 39 35.00 47.22 12.06
C GLY A 39 33.95 46.31 11.35
N ASN A 40 34.12 45.92 10.08
CA ASN A 40 33.06 45.25 9.32
C ASN A 40 33.41 43.82 8.90
N LYS A 41 34.37 43.15 9.56
CA LYS A 41 34.78 41.82 9.18
C LYS A 41 33.64 40.82 9.21
N LYS A 42 32.82 40.80 10.29
CA LYS A 42 31.70 39.87 10.45
C LYS A 42 30.64 40.04 9.34
N LYS A 43 30.26 41.30 9.03
CA LYS A 43 29.32 41.60 7.93
C LYS A 43 29.83 41.15 6.56
N ALA A 44 31.13 41.28 6.33
CA ALA A 44 31.76 40.83 5.10
C ALA A 44 31.80 39.30 5.00
N GLU A 45 32.00 38.59 6.13
CA GLU A 45 31.91 37.12 6.21
C GLU A 45 30.48 36.62 5.91
N GLU A 46 29.47 37.25 6.50
CA GLU A 46 28.06 36.93 6.20
C GLU A 46 27.74 37.14 4.71
N LYS A 47 28.23 38.21 4.11
CA LYS A 47 28.06 38.47 2.66
C LYS A 47 28.82 37.44 1.79
N LEU A 48 29.99 36.97 2.22
CA LEU A 48 30.74 35.91 1.55
C LEU A 48 29.93 34.61 1.53
N GLU A 49 29.34 34.22 2.66
CA GLU A 49 28.49 33.01 2.72
C GLU A 49 27.24 33.12 1.85
N GLN A 50 26.60 34.29 1.84
CA GLN A 50 25.48 34.54 0.91
C GLN A 50 25.88 34.37 -0.56
N LEU A 51 27.02 34.95 -0.95
CA LEU A 51 27.57 34.87 -2.30
C LEU A 51 27.95 33.43 -2.68
N LYS A 52 28.54 32.64 -1.74
CA LYS A 52 28.80 31.22 -1.98
C LYS A 52 27.58 30.45 -2.30
N ILE A 53 26.48 30.65 -1.53
CA ILE A 53 25.18 30.00 -1.74
C ILE A 53 24.58 30.41 -3.09
N GLU A 54 24.63 31.68 -3.41
CA GLU A 54 24.07 32.23 -4.65
C GLU A 54 24.80 31.67 -5.88
N TYR A 55 26.13 31.67 -5.88
CA TYR A 55 26.93 31.14 -6.98
C TYR A 55 26.91 29.62 -7.07
N ASP A 56 26.78 28.89 -5.95
CA ASP A 56 26.57 27.43 -5.98
C ASP A 56 25.21 27.09 -6.62
N LYS A 57 24.19 27.89 -6.38
CA LYS A 57 22.90 27.80 -7.07
C LYS A 57 23.03 28.07 -8.58
N GLN A 58 23.71 29.15 -8.95
CA GLN A 58 23.89 29.52 -10.37
C GLN A 58 24.68 28.49 -11.14
N SER A 59 25.76 27.93 -10.57
CA SER A 59 26.55 26.88 -11.22
C SER A 59 25.76 25.57 -11.42
N LYS A 60 24.91 25.20 -10.44
CA LYS A 60 24.01 24.04 -10.58
C LYS A 60 22.96 24.26 -11.67
N ILE A 61 22.48 25.49 -11.85
CA ILE A 61 21.54 25.85 -12.91
C ILE A 61 22.19 25.73 -14.29
N GLN A 62 23.46 26.15 -14.43
CA GLN A 62 24.20 26.03 -15.69
C GLN A 62 24.53 24.60 -16.11
N LEU A 63 24.62 23.65 -15.16
CA LEU A 63 24.83 22.23 -15.41
C LEU A 63 23.54 21.46 -15.74
N ARG A 64 22.37 22.10 -15.58
CA ARG A 64 21.08 21.49 -15.95
C ARG A 64 20.88 21.56 -17.46
N ASP A 65 20.35 20.48 -18.03
CA ASP A 65 19.87 20.49 -19.41
C ASP A 65 18.95 21.70 -19.63
N PRO A 66 19.29 22.65 -20.52
CA PRO A 66 18.54 23.89 -20.68
C PRO A 66 17.06 23.64 -21.04
N ASP A 67 16.78 22.65 -21.91
CA ASP A 67 15.42 22.33 -22.34
C ASP A 67 14.59 21.76 -21.20
N VAL A 68 15.18 20.92 -20.36
CA VAL A 68 14.53 20.37 -19.16
C VAL A 68 14.30 21.46 -18.12
N TYR A 69 15.28 22.33 -17.90
CA TYR A 69 15.18 23.43 -16.95
C TYR A 69 14.08 24.43 -17.36
N GLU A 70 14.02 24.85 -18.63
CA GLU A 70 13.03 25.78 -19.14
C GLU A 70 11.61 25.20 -18.99
N LYS A 71 11.43 23.93 -19.35
CA LYS A 71 10.17 23.22 -19.20
C LYS A 71 9.65 23.20 -17.76
N TYR A 72 10.53 22.93 -16.77
CA TYR A 72 10.11 22.69 -15.40
C TYR A 72 10.28 23.88 -14.45
N ASN A 73 10.99 24.93 -14.82
CA ASN A 73 11.21 26.10 -13.97
C ASN A 73 9.91 26.86 -13.62
N ASN A 74 8.95 26.87 -14.55
CA ASN A 74 7.67 27.55 -14.37
C ASN A 74 6.48 26.60 -14.19
N ILE A 75 6.70 25.29 -14.14
CA ILE A 75 5.62 24.32 -14.00
C ILE A 75 4.92 24.44 -12.64
N LEU A 76 3.60 24.39 -12.63
CA LEU A 76 2.86 24.26 -11.38
C LEU A 76 3.10 22.88 -10.76
N PHE A 77 3.13 22.82 -9.43
CA PHE A 77 3.34 21.55 -8.74
C PHE A 77 2.30 20.49 -9.12
N CYS A 78 1.02 20.87 -9.26
CA CYS A 78 -0.02 19.93 -9.70
C CYS A 78 0.21 19.39 -11.11
N ASP A 79 0.68 20.22 -12.04
CA ASP A 79 0.96 19.83 -13.43
C ASP A 79 2.22 18.92 -13.48
N TYR A 80 3.23 19.20 -12.64
CA TYR A 80 4.36 18.29 -12.44
C TYR A 80 3.93 16.90 -11.91
N MET A 81 2.99 16.86 -10.95
CA MET A 81 2.48 15.59 -10.43
C MET A 81 1.79 14.75 -11.52
N VAL A 82 1.08 15.40 -12.46
CA VAL A 82 0.47 14.74 -13.61
C VAL A 82 1.55 14.26 -14.62
N ASP A 83 2.54 15.10 -14.93
CA ASP A 83 3.67 14.70 -15.80
C ASP A 83 4.45 13.51 -15.20
N TRP A 84 4.69 13.54 -13.89
CA TRP A 84 5.31 12.42 -13.19
C TRP A 84 4.45 11.14 -13.24
N LEU A 85 3.12 11.26 -13.09
CA LEU A 85 2.19 10.13 -13.17
C LEU A 85 2.26 9.47 -14.55
N GLU A 86 2.22 10.24 -15.62
CA GLU A 86 2.30 9.70 -16.99
C GLU A 86 3.62 8.95 -17.22
N LYS A 87 4.72 9.42 -16.65
CA LYS A 87 6.03 8.74 -16.70
C LYS A 87 6.07 7.42 -15.90
N GLN A 88 5.09 7.17 -14.98
CA GLN A 88 4.95 5.89 -14.31
C GLN A 88 4.18 4.86 -15.13
N LYS A 89 3.46 5.28 -16.17
CA LYS A 89 2.70 4.37 -17.05
C LYS A 89 3.64 3.33 -17.68
N GLY A 90 3.34 2.06 -17.48
CA GLY A 90 4.18 0.95 -17.92
C GLY A 90 5.41 0.62 -17.02
N LYS A 91 5.79 1.50 -16.08
CA LYS A 91 6.90 1.24 -15.13
C LYS A 91 6.44 0.58 -13.83
N VAL A 92 5.16 0.72 -13.51
CA VAL A 92 4.55 0.13 -12.33
C VAL A 92 3.38 -0.74 -12.74
N GLU A 93 2.98 -1.63 -11.85
CA GLU A 93 1.77 -2.45 -12.02
C GLU A 93 0.53 -1.57 -12.26
N LYS A 94 -0.40 -2.04 -13.11
CA LYS A 94 -1.64 -1.31 -13.46
C LYS A 94 -2.42 -0.86 -12.23
N THR A 95 -2.57 -1.72 -11.22
CA THR A 95 -3.26 -1.39 -9.96
C THR A 95 -2.56 -0.28 -9.18
N THR A 96 -1.24 -0.27 -9.17
CA THR A 96 -0.42 0.79 -8.54
C THR A 96 -0.60 2.12 -9.29
N TYR A 97 -0.56 2.09 -10.62
CA TYR A 97 -0.80 3.28 -11.45
C TYR A 97 -2.17 3.90 -11.18
N ILE A 98 -3.22 3.08 -11.14
CA ILE A 98 -4.59 3.51 -10.80
C ILE A 98 -4.64 4.17 -9.42
N GLY A 99 -3.96 3.60 -8.44
CA GLY A 99 -3.86 4.19 -7.09
C GLY A 99 -3.18 5.57 -7.12
N TYR A 100 -2.12 5.73 -7.90
CA TYR A 100 -1.47 7.03 -8.08
C TYR A 100 -2.38 8.03 -8.79
N GLU A 101 -3.02 7.61 -9.87
CA GLU A 101 -3.94 8.45 -10.65
C GLU A 101 -5.09 8.97 -9.78
N GLN A 102 -5.70 8.09 -8.97
CA GLN A 102 -6.78 8.46 -8.07
C GLN A 102 -6.35 9.51 -7.05
N VAL A 103 -5.16 9.37 -6.47
CA VAL A 103 -4.62 10.35 -5.51
C VAL A 103 -4.29 11.68 -6.21
N ILE A 104 -3.62 11.64 -7.36
CA ILE A 104 -3.10 12.83 -8.03
C ILE A 104 -4.22 13.61 -8.71
N LYS A 105 -5.05 12.96 -9.53
CA LYS A 105 -6.11 13.63 -10.31
C LYS A 105 -7.36 14.00 -9.49
N SER A 106 -7.38 13.69 -8.18
CA SER A 106 -8.48 14.04 -7.29
C SER A 106 -8.27 15.37 -6.56
N ARG A 107 -8.33 15.36 -5.24
CA ARG A 107 -8.19 16.56 -4.38
C ARG A 107 -6.85 17.28 -4.53
N LEU A 108 -5.75 16.50 -4.72
CA LEU A 108 -4.41 17.07 -4.84
C LEU A 108 -4.34 18.05 -6.02
N TYR A 109 -4.71 17.61 -7.22
CA TYR A 109 -4.67 18.45 -8.41
C TYR A 109 -5.51 19.72 -8.23
N LYS A 110 -6.75 19.58 -7.73
CA LYS A 110 -7.67 20.70 -7.54
C LYS A 110 -7.09 21.74 -6.59
N TYR A 111 -6.57 21.31 -5.43
CA TYR A 111 -5.99 22.20 -4.44
C TYR A 111 -4.78 22.96 -4.96
N PHE A 112 -3.79 22.25 -5.50
CA PHE A 112 -2.56 22.90 -5.97
C PHE A 112 -2.75 23.66 -7.28
N LYS A 113 -3.79 23.38 -8.06
CA LYS A 113 -4.17 24.21 -9.22
C LYS A 113 -4.74 25.55 -8.78
N ALA A 114 -5.56 25.57 -7.73
CA ALA A 114 -6.11 26.81 -7.17
C ALA A 114 -5.04 27.69 -6.52
N THR A 115 -4.06 27.08 -5.82
CA THR A 115 -2.98 27.83 -5.15
C THR A 115 -1.89 28.33 -6.10
N LYS A 116 -1.84 27.81 -7.35
CA LYS A 116 -0.85 28.19 -8.39
C LYS A 116 0.62 28.11 -7.94
N ILE A 117 0.94 27.22 -6.99
CA ILE A 117 2.30 27.06 -6.46
C ILE A 117 3.15 26.33 -7.51
N LYS A 118 4.30 26.92 -7.87
CA LYS A 118 5.28 26.31 -8.76
C LYS A 118 6.05 25.20 -8.04
N LEU A 119 6.55 24.22 -8.79
CA LEU A 119 7.37 23.12 -8.24
C LEU A 119 8.58 23.65 -7.47
N THR A 120 9.28 24.65 -8.01
CA THR A 120 10.47 25.27 -7.40
C THR A 120 10.17 26.10 -6.15
N GLU A 121 8.92 26.56 -5.98
CA GLU A 121 8.46 27.36 -4.86
C GLU A 121 7.79 26.53 -3.75
N LEU A 122 7.65 25.21 -3.96
CA LEU A 122 6.95 24.33 -3.04
C LEU A 122 7.70 24.22 -1.71
N LYS A 123 7.05 24.60 -0.61
CA LYS A 123 7.57 24.56 0.76
C LYS A 123 6.86 23.49 1.59
N PRO A 124 7.47 22.99 2.68
CA PRO A 124 6.80 22.07 3.61
C PRO A 124 5.44 22.59 4.08
N LYS A 125 5.33 23.89 4.38
CA LYS A 125 4.07 24.50 4.80
C LYS A 125 2.94 24.30 3.80
N HIS A 126 3.19 24.45 2.50
CA HIS A 126 2.15 24.28 1.48
C HIS A 126 1.58 22.86 1.44
N ILE A 127 2.44 21.85 1.70
CA ILE A 127 2.02 20.45 1.78
C ILE A 127 1.29 20.19 3.09
N GLN A 128 1.72 20.80 4.19
CA GLN A 128 1.03 20.71 5.48
C GLN A 128 -0.36 21.34 5.42
N ASP A 129 -0.50 22.53 4.88
CA ASP A 129 -1.79 23.22 4.70
C ASP A 129 -2.78 22.33 3.89
N PHE A 130 -2.27 21.63 2.87
CA PHE A 130 -3.08 20.64 2.14
C PHE A 130 -3.51 19.45 3.01
N PHE A 131 -2.62 18.91 3.84
CA PHE A 131 -2.97 17.81 4.75
C PHE A 131 -3.97 18.24 5.81
N ASP A 132 -3.83 19.45 6.34
CA ASP A 132 -4.76 20.01 7.32
C ASP A 132 -6.15 20.17 6.71
N LEU A 133 -6.25 20.60 5.43
CA LEU A 133 -7.51 20.60 4.70
C LEU A 133 -8.11 19.19 4.57
N LEU A 134 -7.30 18.16 4.22
CA LEU A 134 -7.79 16.79 4.12
C LEU A 134 -8.32 16.27 5.46
N PHE A 135 -7.68 16.63 6.58
CA PHE A 135 -8.17 16.30 7.92
C PHE A 135 -9.45 17.06 8.26
N ALA A 136 -9.55 18.33 7.90
CA ALA A 136 -10.77 19.13 8.09
C ALA A 136 -11.96 18.58 7.28
N GLU A 137 -11.71 17.99 6.11
CA GLU A 137 -12.71 17.26 5.31
C GLU A 137 -13.06 15.87 5.88
N GLY A 138 -12.49 15.46 7.02
CA GLY A 138 -12.77 14.20 7.70
C GLY A 138 -12.03 12.98 7.13
N LEU A 139 -10.98 13.15 6.32
CA LEU A 139 -10.20 12.03 5.80
C LEU A 139 -9.38 11.36 6.91
N SER A 140 -9.29 10.05 6.87
CA SER A 140 -8.49 9.28 7.83
C SER A 140 -6.99 9.54 7.69
N ALA A 141 -6.25 9.41 8.80
CA ALA A 141 -4.79 9.50 8.81
C ALA A 141 -4.11 8.55 7.81
N ASN A 142 -4.67 7.36 7.60
CA ASN A 142 -4.19 6.43 6.57
C ASN A 142 -4.34 7.02 5.15
N THR A 143 -5.47 7.66 4.86
CA THR A 143 -5.70 8.29 3.55
C THR A 143 -4.71 9.44 3.33
N VAL A 144 -4.52 10.30 4.33
CA VAL A 144 -3.54 11.41 4.24
C VAL A 144 -2.10 10.88 4.09
N LYS A 145 -1.76 9.78 4.76
CA LYS A 145 -0.47 9.08 4.58
C LYS A 145 -0.26 8.60 3.14
N HIS A 146 -1.31 8.16 2.45
CA HIS A 146 -1.23 7.81 1.02
C HIS A 146 -0.95 9.04 0.15
N TYR A 147 -1.59 10.19 0.40
CA TYR A 147 -1.24 11.44 -0.29
C TYR A 147 0.22 11.81 -0.07
N ARG A 148 0.68 11.77 1.20
CA ARG A 148 2.09 12.05 1.54
C ARG A 148 3.07 11.15 0.79
N ALA A 149 2.79 9.84 0.74
CA ALA A 149 3.65 8.88 0.07
C ALA A 149 3.78 9.17 -1.45
N ASN A 150 2.68 9.51 -2.11
CA ASN A 150 2.67 9.87 -3.53
C ASN A 150 3.41 11.18 -3.79
N ILE A 151 3.14 12.23 -3.01
CA ILE A 151 3.84 13.52 -3.09
C ILE A 151 5.34 13.32 -2.88
N SER A 152 5.73 12.61 -1.82
CA SER A 152 7.14 12.39 -1.50
C SER A 152 7.86 11.58 -2.59
N LYS A 153 7.20 10.60 -3.19
CA LYS A 153 7.76 9.79 -4.28
C LYS A 153 7.99 10.61 -5.54
N ALA A 154 7.02 11.44 -5.93
CA ALA A 154 7.16 12.32 -7.08
C ALA A 154 8.24 13.38 -6.86
N LEU A 155 8.27 14.00 -5.68
CA LEU A 155 9.31 14.98 -5.34
C LEU A 155 10.71 14.37 -5.23
N LYS A 156 10.83 13.09 -4.80
CA LYS A 156 12.12 12.37 -4.88
C LYS A 156 12.60 12.26 -6.33
N SER A 157 11.70 12.00 -7.27
CA SER A 157 12.05 12.00 -8.70
C SER A 157 12.46 13.40 -9.18
N ALA A 158 11.82 14.47 -8.69
CA ALA A 158 12.20 15.84 -9.01
C ALA A 158 13.61 16.18 -8.52
N VAL A 159 14.00 15.70 -7.33
CA VAL A 159 15.37 15.87 -6.82
C VAL A 159 16.39 15.10 -7.66
N ILE A 160 16.07 13.84 -8.04
CA ILE A 160 16.96 13.03 -8.90
C ILE A 160 17.17 13.68 -10.28
N LEU A 161 16.13 14.32 -10.80
CA LEU A 161 16.17 15.07 -12.08
C LEU A 161 16.70 16.50 -11.91
N GLU A 162 17.20 16.86 -10.72
CA GLU A 162 17.75 18.18 -10.38
C GLU A 162 16.79 19.36 -10.64
N LEU A 163 15.47 19.10 -10.64
CA LEU A 163 14.43 20.14 -10.81
C LEU A 163 14.26 20.96 -9.51
N ILE A 164 14.51 20.35 -8.37
CA ILE A 164 14.50 20.98 -7.04
C ILE A 164 15.69 20.47 -6.22
N ASP A 165 16.21 21.30 -5.32
CA ASP A 165 17.39 20.97 -4.51
C ASP A 165 17.10 19.93 -3.41
N SER A 166 15.89 19.89 -2.87
CA SER A 166 15.51 18.99 -1.79
C SER A 166 14.02 18.67 -1.82
N ASN A 167 13.65 17.53 -1.26
CA ASN A 167 12.24 17.13 -1.14
C ASN A 167 11.58 17.75 0.09
N PRO A 168 10.68 18.75 -0.05
CA PRO A 168 10.04 19.39 1.09
C PRO A 168 9.13 18.46 1.90
N ALA A 169 8.60 17.37 1.31
CA ALA A 169 7.74 16.42 2.01
C ALA A 169 8.48 15.60 3.09
N THR A 170 9.83 15.53 3.05
CA THR A 170 10.62 14.83 4.07
C THR A 170 10.74 15.59 5.38
N LYS A 171 10.52 16.92 5.34
CA LYS A 171 10.60 17.81 6.51
C LYS A 171 9.30 17.85 7.33
N LEU A 172 8.26 17.16 6.87
CA LEU A 172 6.98 17.10 7.58
C LEU A 172 7.01 16.06 8.70
N GLU A 173 6.31 16.34 9.78
CA GLU A 173 6.15 15.38 10.87
C GLU A 173 5.46 14.09 10.41
N PRO A 174 5.81 12.94 11.01
CA PRO A 174 5.14 11.69 10.71
C PRO A 174 3.66 11.74 11.08
N ILE A 175 2.79 11.31 10.16
CA ILE A 175 1.37 11.17 10.42
C ILE A 175 1.16 9.96 11.33
N LYS A 176 0.69 10.18 12.56
CA LYS A 176 0.35 9.13 13.51
C LYS A 176 -0.93 8.43 13.06
N VAL A 177 -0.87 7.12 12.88
CA VAL A 177 -2.00 6.27 12.53
C VAL A 177 -2.32 5.39 13.72
N LYS A 178 -3.58 5.36 14.16
CA LYS A 178 -4.01 4.38 15.16
C LYS A 178 -3.85 2.97 14.58
N GLU A 179 -3.27 2.08 15.33
CA GLU A 179 -3.20 0.67 14.93
C GLU A 179 -4.61 0.12 14.78
N TYR A 180 -4.84 -0.52 13.63
CA TYR A 180 -6.10 -1.16 13.36
C TYR A 180 -6.10 -2.54 14.02
N THR A 181 -6.98 -2.75 14.99
CA THR A 181 -7.29 -4.08 15.52
C THR A 181 -8.30 -4.74 14.59
N ALA A 182 -7.90 -5.82 13.95
CA ALA A 182 -8.77 -6.53 13.03
C ALA A 182 -9.92 -7.19 13.80
N ASN A 183 -11.14 -6.96 13.35
CA ASN A 183 -12.28 -7.78 13.76
C ASN A 183 -12.17 -9.14 13.07
N TYR A 184 -12.48 -10.21 13.79
CA TYR A 184 -12.53 -11.55 13.22
C TYR A 184 -13.73 -12.30 13.81
N TYR A 185 -14.26 -13.27 13.08
CA TYR A 185 -15.27 -14.17 13.55
C TYR A 185 -14.65 -15.38 14.25
N THR A 186 -15.27 -15.80 15.33
CA THR A 186 -14.98 -17.07 15.99
C THR A 186 -15.42 -18.24 15.11
N GLN A 187 -15.09 -19.47 15.51
CA GLN A 187 -15.54 -20.67 14.81
C GLN A 187 -17.07 -20.73 14.68
N ASP A 188 -17.79 -20.46 15.76
CA ASP A 188 -19.25 -20.53 15.78
C ASP A 188 -19.88 -19.43 14.90
N GLU A 189 -19.32 -18.21 14.93
CA GLU A 189 -19.76 -17.13 14.06
C GLU A 189 -19.52 -17.44 12.57
N LEU A 190 -18.38 -18.10 12.23
CA LEU A 190 -18.10 -18.55 10.86
C LEU A 190 -19.09 -19.64 10.42
N LEU A 191 -19.37 -20.62 11.26
CA LEU A 191 -20.33 -21.68 10.96
C LEU A 191 -21.74 -21.09 10.77
N ASN A 192 -22.16 -20.20 11.65
CA ASN A 192 -23.45 -19.51 11.51
C ASN A 192 -23.53 -18.68 10.21
N LEU A 193 -22.46 -17.94 9.86
CA LEU A 193 -22.41 -17.21 8.59
C LEU A 193 -22.57 -18.18 7.41
N MET A 194 -21.87 -19.33 7.40
CA MET A 194 -21.93 -20.30 6.32
C MET A 194 -23.34 -20.87 6.14
N GLU A 195 -24.09 -21.08 7.22
CA GLU A 195 -25.48 -21.51 7.14
C GLU A 195 -26.38 -20.43 6.52
N LEU A 196 -26.23 -19.18 6.95
CA LEU A 196 -27.05 -18.06 6.49
C LEU A 196 -26.84 -17.68 5.03
N ILE A 197 -25.66 -17.93 4.48
CA ILE A 197 -25.35 -17.61 3.08
C ILE A 197 -25.68 -18.74 2.11
N LYS A 198 -26.16 -19.89 2.59
CA LYS A 198 -26.55 -21.02 1.72
C LYS A 198 -27.52 -20.58 0.64
N SER A 199 -27.28 -21.07 -0.57
CA SER A 199 -28.06 -20.76 -1.77
C SER A 199 -28.07 -19.28 -2.21
N THR A 200 -27.32 -18.42 -1.55
CA THR A 200 -27.10 -17.05 -2.03
C THR A 200 -26.04 -17.00 -3.14
N THR A 201 -25.99 -15.91 -3.90
CA THR A 201 -24.98 -15.72 -4.95
C THR A 201 -23.54 -15.65 -4.42
N ILE A 202 -23.37 -15.35 -3.14
CA ILE A 202 -22.07 -15.21 -2.48
C ILE A 202 -21.66 -16.42 -1.64
N GLU A 203 -22.47 -17.49 -1.59
CA GLU A 203 -22.18 -18.70 -0.80
C GLU A 203 -20.75 -19.21 -1.09
N LEU A 204 -20.47 -19.61 -2.31
CA LEU A 204 -19.19 -20.19 -2.70
C LEU A 204 -18.00 -19.23 -2.46
N PRO A 205 -18.01 -17.97 -2.95
CA PRO A 205 -16.89 -17.07 -2.75
C PRO A 205 -16.65 -16.71 -1.28
N VAL A 206 -17.66 -16.58 -0.44
CA VAL A 206 -17.51 -16.27 0.98
C VAL A 206 -16.96 -17.47 1.75
N ILE A 207 -17.46 -18.69 1.47
CA ILE A 207 -16.93 -19.93 2.07
C ILE A 207 -15.45 -20.10 1.74
N ILE A 208 -15.08 -19.96 0.47
CA ILE A 208 -13.69 -20.05 0.04
C ILE A 208 -12.83 -18.95 0.72
N ALA A 209 -13.33 -17.73 0.79
CA ALA A 209 -12.62 -16.63 1.47
C ALA A 209 -12.38 -16.93 2.95
N GLY A 210 -13.37 -17.47 3.65
CA GLY A 210 -13.30 -17.78 5.09
C GLY A 210 -12.41 -18.96 5.42
N ILE A 211 -12.55 -20.07 4.67
CA ILE A 211 -11.82 -21.32 4.93
C ILE A 211 -10.34 -21.20 4.56
N TYR A 212 -10.04 -20.67 3.38
CA TYR A 212 -8.66 -20.55 2.90
C TYR A 212 -7.99 -19.22 3.25
N GLY A 213 -8.72 -18.26 3.80
CA GLY A 213 -8.20 -16.92 4.08
C GLY A 213 -7.76 -16.18 2.83
N LEU A 214 -8.43 -16.38 1.69
CA LEU A 214 -8.05 -15.76 0.42
C LEU A 214 -8.39 -14.26 0.40
N ARG A 215 -7.59 -13.51 -0.35
CA ARG A 215 -7.92 -12.13 -0.68
C ARG A 215 -9.09 -12.11 -1.67
N ARG A 216 -9.92 -11.07 -1.63
CA ARG A 216 -11.09 -10.92 -2.52
C ARG A 216 -10.74 -11.13 -4.01
N GLU A 217 -9.65 -10.54 -4.45
CA GLU A 217 -9.17 -10.66 -5.83
C GLU A 217 -8.65 -12.07 -6.17
N GLU A 218 -8.16 -12.81 -5.17
CA GLU A 218 -7.77 -14.22 -5.30
C GLU A 218 -8.99 -15.10 -5.44
N VAL A 219 -10.03 -14.88 -4.62
CA VAL A 219 -11.29 -15.63 -4.68
C VAL A 219 -11.95 -15.51 -6.06
N ILE A 220 -12.10 -14.29 -6.57
CA ILE A 220 -12.72 -14.07 -7.89
C ILE A 220 -11.82 -14.58 -9.02
N GLY A 221 -10.50 -14.60 -8.78
CA GLY A 221 -9.52 -15.09 -9.73
C GLY A 221 -9.40 -16.61 -9.83
N ILE A 222 -10.14 -17.42 -9.03
CA ILE A 222 -10.07 -18.87 -9.13
C ILE A 222 -10.62 -19.32 -10.48
N LYS A 223 -9.84 -20.14 -11.18
CA LYS A 223 -10.23 -20.79 -12.43
C LYS A 223 -10.39 -22.30 -12.22
N TRP A 224 -11.22 -22.94 -13.04
CA TRP A 224 -11.44 -24.38 -12.97
C TRP A 224 -10.16 -25.20 -13.17
N ASP A 225 -9.24 -24.72 -14.01
CA ASP A 225 -7.95 -25.37 -14.29
C ASP A 225 -6.92 -25.24 -13.14
N ALA A 226 -7.25 -24.45 -12.11
CA ALA A 226 -6.47 -24.32 -10.88
C ALA A 226 -6.92 -25.32 -9.79
N ILE A 227 -7.95 -26.11 -10.05
CA ILE A 227 -8.53 -27.09 -9.13
C ILE A 227 -8.25 -28.50 -9.66
N ASP A 228 -7.50 -29.25 -8.89
CA ASP A 228 -7.29 -30.69 -9.17
C ASP A 228 -8.17 -31.51 -8.22
N PHE A 229 -9.22 -32.10 -8.77
CA PHE A 229 -10.14 -32.96 -8.02
C PHE A 229 -9.56 -34.34 -7.72
N LYS A 230 -8.60 -34.80 -8.51
CA LYS A 230 -7.93 -36.10 -8.33
C LYS A 230 -6.90 -36.01 -7.19
N ASP A 231 -6.01 -35.03 -7.28
CA ASP A 231 -4.95 -34.83 -6.28
C ASP A 231 -5.43 -33.97 -5.11
N LYS A 232 -6.74 -33.61 -5.11
CA LYS A 232 -7.37 -32.78 -4.07
C LYS A 232 -6.58 -31.53 -3.74
N THR A 233 -6.31 -30.69 -4.74
CA THR A 233 -5.58 -29.45 -4.55
C THR A 233 -6.26 -28.25 -5.22
N LEU A 234 -6.05 -27.08 -4.62
CA LEU A 234 -6.45 -25.77 -5.14
C LEU A 234 -5.21 -24.87 -5.23
N THR A 235 -4.85 -24.44 -6.43
CA THR A 235 -3.69 -23.56 -6.65
C THR A 235 -4.12 -22.11 -6.83
N ILE A 236 -3.64 -21.23 -5.97
CA ILE A 236 -3.88 -19.78 -6.06
C ILE A 236 -2.78 -19.16 -6.92
N ARG A 237 -3.10 -18.88 -8.17
CA ARG A 237 -2.14 -18.38 -9.17
C ARG A 237 -2.64 -17.21 -10.02
N HIS A 238 -3.90 -16.83 -9.86
CA HIS A 238 -4.52 -15.75 -10.63
C HIS A 238 -5.33 -14.82 -9.72
N THR A 239 -5.44 -13.56 -10.09
CA THR A 239 -6.22 -12.57 -9.36
C THR A 239 -7.01 -11.71 -10.32
N VAL A 240 -8.22 -11.33 -9.91
CA VAL A 240 -9.08 -10.41 -10.66
C VAL A 240 -9.41 -9.20 -9.79
N GLY A 241 -8.83 -8.08 -10.16
CA GLY A 241 -9.18 -6.77 -9.62
C GLY A 241 -10.15 -6.01 -10.53
N ARG A 242 -10.52 -4.81 -10.12
CA ARG A 242 -11.30 -3.87 -10.92
C ARG A 242 -10.79 -2.46 -10.70
N GLY A 243 -10.64 -1.69 -11.75
CA GLY A 243 -10.14 -0.32 -11.65
C GLY A 243 -10.57 0.52 -12.83
N LYS A 244 -10.44 1.84 -12.68
CA LYS A 244 -10.74 2.81 -13.73
C LYS A 244 -9.44 3.11 -14.48
N ILE A 245 -9.39 2.77 -15.76
CA ILE A 245 -8.24 3.03 -16.66
C ILE A 245 -8.74 3.90 -17.81
N ASP A 246 -8.11 5.03 -18.02
CA ASP A 246 -8.48 6.00 -19.06
C ASP A 246 -9.99 6.36 -19.05
N GLY A 247 -10.55 6.50 -17.83
CA GLY A 247 -11.96 6.85 -17.63
C GLY A 247 -12.93 5.67 -17.62
N VAL A 248 -12.53 4.47 -18.09
CA VAL A 248 -13.37 3.27 -18.19
C VAL A 248 -13.09 2.31 -17.03
N THR A 249 -14.13 1.87 -16.34
CA THR A 249 -14.01 0.84 -15.30
C THR A 249 -14.00 -0.54 -15.92
N GLN A 250 -12.90 -1.28 -15.71
CA GLN A 250 -12.69 -2.61 -16.31
C GLN A 250 -12.05 -3.58 -15.32
N PHE A 251 -12.12 -4.87 -15.63
CA PHE A 251 -11.39 -5.90 -14.90
C PHE A 251 -9.88 -5.81 -15.14
N ILE A 252 -9.11 -6.14 -14.12
CA ILE A 252 -7.66 -6.22 -14.15
C ILE A 252 -7.28 -7.65 -13.79
N PHE A 253 -6.88 -8.39 -14.79
CA PHE A 253 -6.43 -9.77 -14.69
C PHE A 253 -4.93 -9.81 -14.42
N LYS A 254 -4.48 -10.64 -13.48
CA LYS A 254 -3.07 -10.81 -13.18
C LYS A 254 -2.75 -12.24 -12.80
N ASP A 255 -1.86 -12.86 -13.56
CA ASP A 255 -1.26 -14.14 -13.20
C ASP A 255 -0.07 -13.92 -12.24
N ARG A 256 0.16 -14.87 -11.36
CA ARG A 256 1.27 -14.90 -10.43
C ARG A 256 2.31 -15.88 -10.88
N ALA A 257 3.59 -15.49 -10.87
CA ALA A 257 4.69 -16.40 -11.09
C ALA A 257 4.85 -17.34 -9.88
N LYS A 258 5.41 -18.55 -10.10
CA LYS A 258 5.70 -19.50 -9.01
C LYS A 258 6.60 -18.94 -7.91
N SER A 259 7.43 -17.95 -8.25
CA SER A 259 8.29 -17.22 -7.30
C SER A 259 7.56 -16.20 -6.44
N ASP A 260 6.31 -15.85 -6.78
CA ASP A 260 5.54 -14.86 -6.02
C ASP A 260 5.01 -15.49 -4.72
N SER A 261 5.15 -14.80 -3.61
CA SER A 261 4.66 -15.25 -2.30
C SER A 261 3.15 -15.55 -2.25
N GLY A 262 2.40 -14.97 -3.19
CA GLY A 262 0.98 -15.24 -3.32
C GLY A 262 0.64 -16.49 -4.13
N TYR A 263 1.60 -17.09 -4.88
CA TYR A 263 1.42 -18.38 -5.56
C TYR A 263 1.54 -19.49 -4.53
N ARG A 264 0.49 -20.28 -4.37
CA ARG A 264 0.48 -21.39 -3.42
C ARG A 264 -0.56 -22.42 -3.81
N THR A 265 -0.27 -23.67 -3.48
CA THR A 265 -1.19 -24.81 -3.61
C THR A 265 -1.65 -25.22 -2.22
N LEU A 266 -2.95 -25.31 -2.04
CA LEU A 266 -3.62 -25.66 -0.79
C LEU A 266 -4.40 -26.95 -0.97
N PRO A 267 -4.62 -27.75 0.09
CA PRO A 267 -5.46 -28.95 0.00
C PRO A 267 -6.90 -28.56 -0.29
N LEU A 268 -7.56 -29.29 -1.16
CA LEU A 268 -8.98 -29.14 -1.47
C LEU A 268 -9.80 -30.02 -0.52
N PHE A 269 -10.58 -29.41 0.35
CA PHE A 269 -11.48 -30.12 1.26
C PHE A 269 -12.64 -30.76 0.49
N ASP A 270 -13.08 -31.96 0.92
CA ASP A 270 -14.13 -32.72 0.22
C ASP A 270 -15.44 -31.91 0.12
N PHE A 271 -15.86 -31.25 1.19
CA PHE A 271 -17.07 -30.43 1.15
C PHE A 271 -16.96 -29.22 0.20
N ILE A 272 -15.76 -28.65 0.00
CA ILE A 272 -15.50 -27.60 -0.99
C ILE A 272 -15.54 -28.20 -2.41
N ALA A 273 -14.98 -29.39 -2.59
CA ALA A 273 -15.03 -30.08 -3.87
C ALA A 273 -16.49 -30.39 -4.30
N ASP A 274 -17.32 -30.82 -3.36
CA ASP A 274 -18.75 -31.08 -3.62
C ASP A 274 -19.52 -29.79 -3.88
N LEU A 275 -19.22 -28.71 -3.14
CA LEU A 275 -19.80 -27.40 -3.40
C LEU A 275 -19.42 -26.89 -4.79
N LEU A 276 -18.16 -27.01 -5.19
CA LEU A 276 -17.68 -26.64 -6.53
C LEU A 276 -18.39 -27.40 -7.63
N LYS A 277 -18.59 -28.73 -7.48
CA LYS A 277 -19.36 -29.55 -8.45
C LYS A 277 -20.79 -29.03 -8.57
N LYS A 278 -21.48 -28.82 -7.43
CA LYS A 278 -22.83 -28.23 -7.40
C LYS A 278 -22.91 -26.91 -8.17
N TYR A 279 -21.92 -26.04 -8.01
CA TYR A 279 -21.86 -24.76 -8.74
C TYR A 279 -21.59 -24.95 -10.23
N LYS A 280 -20.77 -25.93 -10.60
CA LYS A 280 -20.53 -26.26 -12.01
C LYS A 280 -21.80 -26.73 -12.70
N ASP A 281 -22.59 -27.60 -12.05
CA ASP A 281 -23.87 -28.05 -12.56
C ASP A 281 -24.88 -26.89 -12.66
N LYS A 282 -24.96 -26.02 -11.65
CA LYS A 282 -25.79 -24.81 -11.67
C LYS A 282 -25.42 -23.88 -12.84
N TYR A 283 -24.14 -23.76 -13.18
CA TYR A 283 -23.73 -22.93 -14.33
C TYR A 283 -24.16 -23.51 -15.67
N GLU A 284 -24.16 -24.84 -15.82
CA GLU A 284 -24.71 -25.48 -17.01
C GLU A 284 -26.26 -25.34 -17.11
N GLU A 285 -26.95 -25.36 -15.98
CA GLU A 285 -28.40 -25.08 -15.93
C GLU A 285 -28.68 -23.62 -16.30
N ASN A 286 -27.96 -22.66 -15.70
CA ASN A 286 -28.09 -21.25 -16.03
C ASN A 286 -27.80 -20.97 -17.51
N LYS A 287 -26.79 -21.60 -18.08
CA LYS A 287 -26.47 -21.47 -19.50
C LYS A 287 -27.61 -21.93 -20.40
N LYS A 288 -28.29 -23.01 -20.03
CA LYS A 288 -29.52 -23.47 -20.74
C LYS A 288 -30.66 -22.49 -20.57
N PHE A 289 -30.86 -21.95 -19.36
CA PHE A 289 -31.92 -21.01 -19.03
C PHE A 289 -31.76 -19.68 -19.78
N PHE A 290 -30.56 -19.07 -19.75
CA PHE A 290 -30.28 -17.79 -20.40
C PHE A 290 -30.05 -17.90 -21.93
N GLY A 291 -29.74 -19.11 -22.45
CA GLY A 291 -29.53 -19.34 -23.88
C GLY A 291 -28.53 -18.38 -24.50
N ASN A 292 -28.95 -17.70 -25.55
CA ASN A 292 -28.08 -16.76 -26.31
C ASN A 292 -27.66 -15.50 -25.49
N THR A 293 -28.34 -15.21 -24.38
CA THR A 293 -27.99 -14.06 -23.53
C THR A 293 -26.94 -14.39 -22.46
N TYR A 294 -26.56 -15.68 -22.35
CA TYR A 294 -25.53 -16.11 -21.41
C TYR A 294 -24.14 -15.63 -21.85
N ILE A 295 -23.38 -15.04 -20.94
CA ILE A 295 -22.03 -14.53 -21.18
C ILE A 295 -21.03 -15.68 -21.03
N ASN A 296 -20.36 -16.07 -22.14
CA ASN A 296 -19.41 -17.19 -22.17
C ASN A 296 -17.95 -16.76 -21.99
N ASP A 297 -17.67 -15.47 -21.96
CA ASP A 297 -16.30 -14.92 -21.92
C ASP A 297 -15.51 -15.33 -20.67
N TYR A 298 -16.21 -15.62 -19.60
CA TYR A 298 -15.63 -15.94 -18.28
C TYR A 298 -15.84 -17.39 -17.83
N LYS A 299 -16.19 -18.30 -18.74
CA LYS A 299 -16.50 -19.73 -18.46
C LYS A 299 -15.41 -20.48 -17.69
N ASP A 300 -14.17 -20.01 -17.77
CA ASP A 300 -13.04 -20.61 -17.09
C ASP A 300 -12.96 -20.24 -15.59
N TYR A 301 -13.75 -19.26 -15.15
CA TYR A 301 -13.76 -18.80 -13.76
C TYR A 301 -14.81 -19.51 -12.91
N VAL A 302 -14.49 -19.62 -11.63
CA VAL A 302 -15.37 -20.31 -10.64
C VAL A 302 -16.45 -19.37 -10.09
N CYS A 303 -16.12 -18.09 -9.91
CA CYS A 303 -17.04 -17.12 -9.30
C CYS A 303 -17.78 -16.31 -10.37
N LEU A 304 -18.86 -16.88 -10.90
CA LEU A 304 -19.72 -16.26 -11.91
C LEU A 304 -21.05 -15.79 -11.32
N MET A 305 -21.66 -14.82 -11.98
CA MET A 305 -23.07 -14.45 -11.81
C MET A 305 -23.97 -15.45 -12.57
N GLU A 306 -25.25 -15.43 -12.31
CA GLU A 306 -26.21 -16.36 -12.95
C GLU A 306 -26.23 -16.26 -14.47
N ASN A 307 -26.03 -15.06 -15.01
CA ASN A 307 -25.97 -14.82 -16.46
C ASN A 307 -24.59 -15.13 -17.10
N GLY A 308 -23.65 -15.73 -16.35
CA GLY A 308 -22.29 -16.04 -16.81
C GLY A 308 -21.28 -14.90 -16.76
N ASP A 309 -21.68 -13.68 -16.36
CA ASP A 309 -20.74 -12.57 -16.15
C ASP A 309 -19.82 -12.85 -14.96
N LEU A 310 -18.59 -12.34 -15.03
CA LEU A 310 -17.64 -12.48 -13.93
C LEU A 310 -18.10 -11.65 -12.72
N MET A 311 -18.10 -12.25 -11.54
CA MET A 311 -18.50 -11.57 -10.32
C MET A 311 -17.61 -10.35 -10.08
N LYS A 312 -18.21 -9.17 -9.93
CA LYS A 312 -17.50 -7.92 -9.67
C LYS A 312 -17.00 -7.88 -8.23
N PRO A 313 -15.73 -7.53 -7.96
CA PRO A 313 -15.19 -7.44 -6.59
C PRO A 313 -16.03 -6.55 -5.67
N GLY A 314 -16.57 -5.45 -6.20
CA GLY A 314 -17.45 -4.54 -5.46
C GLY A 314 -18.78 -5.20 -5.08
N TYR A 315 -19.38 -5.97 -5.99
CA TYR A 315 -20.62 -6.72 -5.74
C TYR A 315 -20.45 -7.69 -4.56
N LEU A 316 -19.39 -8.54 -4.59
CA LEU A 316 -19.12 -9.47 -3.49
C LEU A 316 -18.98 -8.75 -2.13
N THR A 317 -18.27 -7.62 -2.09
CA THR A 317 -18.09 -6.86 -0.84
C THR A 317 -19.39 -6.24 -0.35
N GLN A 318 -20.19 -5.66 -1.26
CA GLN A 318 -21.44 -4.98 -0.92
C GLN A 318 -22.51 -5.99 -0.48
N THR A 319 -22.67 -7.10 -1.22
CA THR A 319 -23.63 -8.16 -0.87
C THR A 319 -23.25 -8.84 0.44
N PHE A 320 -21.96 -9.05 0.71
CA PHE A 320 -21.49 -9.55 2.00
C PHE A 320 -21.91 -8.63 3.16
N SER A 321 -21.69 -7.32 3.04
CA SER A 321 -22.13 -6.34 4.04
C SER A 321 -23.64 -6.38 4.24
N GLN A 322 -24.39 -6.42 3.14
CA GLN A 322 -25.86 -6.50 3.19
C GLN A 322 -26.37 -7.75 3.93
N VAL A 323 -25.76 -8.91 3.66
CA VAL A 323 -26.11 -10.16 4.37
C VAL A 323 -25.86 -10.05 5.87
N LEU A 324 -24.76 -9.41 6.29
CA LEU A 324 -24.50 -9.19 7.72
C LEU A 324 -25.57 -8.30 8.36
N ASP A 325 -25.93 -7.21 7.69
CA ASP A 325 -26.94 -6.25 8.17
C ASP A 325 -28.33 -6.89 8.24
N ASP A 326 -28.76 -7.60 7.19
CA ASP A 326 -30.08 -8.27 7.09
C ASP A 326 -30.25 -9.34 8.18
N ASN A 327 -29.16 -10.03 8.53
CA ASN A 327 -29.18 -11.08 9.56
C ASN A 327 -28.73 -10.57 10.95
N LYS A 328 -28.54 -9.26 11.12
CA LYS A 328 -28.10 -8.63 12.38
C LYS A 328 -26.81 -9.25 12.94
N LEU A 329 -25.91 -9.68 12.07
CA LEU A 329 -24.62 -10.22 12.47
C LEU A 329 -23.66 -9.08 12.86
N ARG A 330 -22.71 -9.39 13.70
CA ARG A 330 -21.63 -8.45 14.01
C ARG A 330 -20.88 -8.05 12.74
N HIS A 331 -20.82 -6.76 12.46
CA HIS A 331 -20.23 -6.27 11.21
C HIS A 331 -18.72 -6.52 11.17
N ILE A 332 -18.27 -7.22 10.13
CA ILE A 332 -16.87 -7.38 9.73
C ILE A 332 -16.74 -7.07 8.24
N ARG A 333 -15.54 -6.70 7.80
CA ARG A 333 -15.27 -6.56 6.37
C ARG A 333 -15.04 -7.93 5.74
N LEU A 334 -15.32 -8.09 4.47
CA LEU A 334 -15.01 -9.33 3.73
C LEU A 334 -13.53 -9.76 3.92
N HIS A 335 -12.60 -8.80 3.97
CA HIS A 335 -11.18 -9.09 4.21
C HIS A 335 -10.91 -9.63 5.63
N ASP A 336 -11.78 -9.36 6.59
CA ASP A 336 -11.63 -9.83 7.97
C ASP A 336 -11.92 -11.33 8.10
N LEU A 337 -12.57 -11.97 7.10
CA LEU A 337 -12.64 -13.44 7.00
C LEU A 337 -11.25 -14.07 6.92
N ARG A 338 -10.30 -13.42 6.27
CA ARG A 338 -8.91 -13.84 6.25
C ARG A 338 -8.25 -13.71 7.64
N HIS A 339 -8.62 -12.68 8.39
CA HIS A 339 -8.19 -12.56 9.80
C HIS A 339 -8.82 -13.67 10.65
N SER A 340 -10.09 -14.01 10.42
CA SER A 340 -10.75 -15.14 11.08
C SER A 340 -10.04 -16.46 10.81
N CYS A 341 -9.72 -16.76 9.56
CA CYS A 341 -8.93 -17.94 9.18
C CYS A 341 -7.56 -17.96 9.88
N GLY A 342 -6.80 -16.87 9.82
CA GLY A 342 -5.49 -16.77 10.47
C GLY A 342 -5.54 -16.95 11.99
N THR A 343 -6.52 -16.33 12.64
CA THR A 343 -6.75 -16.48 14.09
C THR A 343 -7.17 -17.90 14.47
N LEU A 344 -8.04 -18.51 13.68
CA LEU A 344 -8.45 -19.91 13.89
C LEU A 344 -7.28 -20.87 13.81
N LEU A 345 -6.39 -20.69 12.81
CA LEU A 345 -5.18 -21.51 12.68
C LEU A 345 -4.23 -21.33 13.88
N VAL A 346 -4.00 -20.08 14.33
CA VAL A 346 -3.16 -19.81 15.51
C VAL A 346 -3.74 -20.47 16.78
N ARG A 347 -5.05 -20.32 17.02
CA ARG A 347 -5.73 -20.90 18.18
C ARG A 347 -5.69 -22.43 18.22
N ASN A 348 -5.59 -23.05 17.04
CA ASN A 348 -5.42 -24.50 16.92
C ASN A 348 -3.95 -24.93 16.87
N GLY A 349 -3.00 -24.10 17.26
CA GLY A 349 -1.59 -24.43 17.44
C GLY A 349 -0.79 -24.57 16.14
N VAL A 350 -1.32 -24.11 15.00
CA VAL A 350 -0.58 -24.14 13.74
C VAL A 350 0.60 -23.17 13.80
N PRO A 351 1.83 -23.61 13.47
CA PRO A 351 3.00 -22.74 13.51
C PRO A 351 2.82 -21.48 12.64
N ILE A 352 3.23 -20.32 13.16
CA ILE A 352 3.09 -19.02 12.47
C ILE A 352 3.70 -19.03 11.06
N LYS A 353 4.79 -19.78 10.85
CA LYS A 353 5.43 -19.92 9.54
C LYS A 353 4.52 -20.63 8.53
N ASP A 354 3.81 -21.67 8.97
CA ASP A 354 2.88 -22.42 8.12
C ASP A 354 1.65 -21.56 7.81
N ILE A 355 1.17 -20.78 8.77
CA ILE A 355 0.10 -19.78 8.55
C ILE A 355 0.55 -18.73 7.54
N GLN A 356 1.80 -18.27 7.59
CA GLN A 356 2.35 -17.35 6.60
C GLN A 356 2.25 -17.92 5.18
N ILE A 357 2.66 -19.19 5.01
CA ILE A 357 2.61 -19.91 3.72
C ILE A 357 1.16 -20.11 3.29
N TRP A 358 0.30 -20.59 4.18
CA TRP A 358 -1.13 -20.80 3.92
C TRP A 358 -1.81 -19.54 3.39
N LEU A 359 -1.62 -18.45 4.09
CA LEU A 359 -2.20 -17.17 3.72
C LEU A 359 -1.47 -16.49 2.54
N GLY A 360 -0.23 -16.85 2.22
CA GLY A 360 0.58 -16.19 1.19
C GLY A 360 0.95 -14.76 1.58
N HIS A 361 1.51 -14.58 2.78
CA HIS A 361 2.05 -13.30 3.22
C HIS A 361 3.52 -13.17 2.79
N SER A 362 3.83 -12.13 2.01
CA SER A 362 5.22 -11.79 1.64
C SER A 362 6.05 -11.30 2.81
N ASN A 363 5.41 -10.70 3.82
CA ASN A 363 6.06 -10.19 5.01
C ASN A 363 5.57 -10.94 6.26
N PHE A 364 6.51 -11.55 6.98
CA PHE A 364 6.26 -12.28 8.22
C PHE A 364 5.58 -11.43 9.31
N GLN A 365 5.92 -10.14 9.40
CA GLN A 365 5.29 -9.20 10.34
C GLN A 365 3.77 -9.09 10.16
N THR A 366 3.28 -9.33 8.93
CA THR A 366 1.83 -9.35 8.68
C THR A 366 1.16 -10.54 9.38
N THR A 367 1.86 -11.68 9.49
CA THR A 367 1.35 -12.89 10.16
C THR A 367 1.46 -12.78 11.67
N LEU A 368 2.49 -12.12 12.18
CA LEU A 368 2.66 -11.88 13.62
C LEU A 368 1.51 -11.11 14.26
N ARG A 369 0.71 -10.38 13.50
CA ARG A 369 -0.51 -9.73 14.00
C ARG A 369 -1.54 -10.70 14.57
N TYR A 370 -1.51 -11.97 14.17
CA TYR A 370 -2.36 -13.02 14.72
C TYR A 370 -1.80 -13.61 16.03
N ALA A 371 -0.52 -13.38 16.32
CA ALA A 371 0.17 -13.91 17.50
C ALA A 371 -0.05 -13.08 18.77
N HIS A 372 -0.88 -12.03 18.73
CA HIS A 372 -1.28 -11.32 19.95
C HIS A 372 -2.16 -12.25 20.79
N ALA A 373 -1.49 -12.94 21.71
CA ALA A 373 -2.12 -13.87 22.62
C ALA A 373 -3.14 -13.15 23.52
N ASP A 374 -4.40 -13.51 23.40
CA ASP A 374 -5.45 -13.21 24.35
C ASP A 374 -5.10 -13.88 25.71
N ILE A 375 -5.73 -13.48 26.79
CA ILE A 375 -5.54 -14.10 28.11
C ILE A 375 -5.84 -15.61 28.05
N GLU A 376 -6.79 -16.02 27.21
CA GLU A 376 -7.14 -17.43 26.99
C GLU A 376 -6.03 -18.22 26.33
N ASP A 377 -5.34 -17.64 25.33
CA ASP A 377 -4.16 -18.26 24.69
C ASP A 377 -3.00 -18.43 25.71
N LYS A 378 -2.87 -17.50 26.66
CA LYS A 378 -1.90 -17.62 27.76
C LYS A 378 -2.27 -18.73 28.74
N ARG A 379 -3.56 -18.95 29.01
CA ARG A 379 -4.03 -20.08 29.82
C ARG A 379 -3.73 -21.42 29.16
N ILE A 380 -3.99 -21.54 27.87
CA ILE A 380 -3.63 -22.74 27.08
C ILE A 380 -2.12 -23.01 27.20
N SER A 381 -1.29 -21.99 27.01
CA SER A 381 0.16 -22.10 27.14
C SER A 381 0.58 -22.51 28.57
N ALA A 382 -0.08 -21.96 29.59
CA ALA A 382 0.16 -22.32 31.00
C ALA A 382 -0.20 -23.78 31.25
N ASN A 383 -1.33 -24.27 30.71
CA ASN A 383 -1.76 -25.66 30.85
C ASN A 383 -0.75 -26.62 30.21
N VAL A 384 -0.25 -26.28 29.00
CA VAL A 384 0.81 -27.09 28.34
C VAL A 384 2.06 -27.20 29.22
N ILE A 385 2.48 -26.10 29.85
CA ILE A 385 3.63 -26.10 30.76
C ILE A 385 3.32 -26.96 31.99
N ASN A 386 2.13 -26.79 32.60
CA ASN A 386 1.69 -27.54 33.73
C ASN A 386 1.69 -29.06 33.45
N ASP A 387 1.10 -29.46 32.33
CA ASP A 387 1.01 -30.87 31.92
C ASP A 387 2.40 -31.49 31.62
N LYS A 388 3.26 -30.72 30.88
CA LYS A 388 4.62 -31.19 30.56
C LYS A 388 5.51 -31.34 31.81
N LEU A 389 5.31 -30.49 32.79
CA LEU A 389 6.08 -30.50 34.03
C LEU A 389 5.38 -31.32 35.13
N ALA A 390 4.14 -31.75 34.94
CA ALA A 390 3.29 -32.47 35.88
C ALA A 390 3.25 -31.79 37.28
N LEU A 391 3.14 -30.44 37.27
CA LEU A 391 3.27 -29.65 38.51
C LEU A 391 2.11 -29.89 39.49
N ASP A 392 0.90 -30.06 38.98
CA ASP A 392 -0.28 -30.25 39.84
C ASP A 392 -0.37 -31.68 40.36
N THR A 393 0.08 -32.69 39.61
CA THR A 393 0.16 -34.09 40.06
C THR A 393 1.23 -34.32 41.13
N LYS A 394 2.32 -33.54 41.09
CA LYS A 394 3.36 -33.59 42.14
C LYS A 394 2.91 -33.03 43.48
N LYS A 395 2.02 -32.03 43.49
CA LYS A 395 1.46 -31.49 44.76
C LYS A 395 0.65 -32.52 45.52
N GLU A 396 -0.19 -33.31 44.85
CA GLU A 396 -0.97 -34.37 45.48
C GLU A 396 -0.10 -35.49 46.06
N GLN A 397 1.03 -35.81 45.44
CA GLN A 397 1.98 -36.81 45.96
C GLN A 397 2.76 -36.29 47.17
N ILE A 398 3.15 -35.02 47.20
CA ILE A 398 3.88 -34.43 48.31
C ILE A 398 2.95 -34.31 49.54
N THR A 399 1.68 -33.99 49.36
CA THR A 399 0.70 -33.88 50.44
C THR A 399 0.33 -35.26 51.03
N LYS A 400 0.41 -36.33 50.24
CA LYS A 400 0.18 -37.72 50.71
C LYS A 400 1.38 -38.35 51.44
N VAL A 401 2.57 -37.80 51.31
CA VAL A 401 3.77 -38.27 52.03
C VAL A 401 4.02 -37.51 53.33
N ALA A 402 3.30 -36.41 53.58
CA ALA A 402 3.44 -35.55 54.74
C ALA A 402 2.33 -35.82 55.81
N VAL A 403 1.57 -36.89 55.72
CA VAL A 403 0.61 -37.43 56.68
C VAL A 403 1.06 -38.85 57.04
#